data_4ddaf7fb7a67c7794775cd6dfe0d6d70
#
_entry.id   4ddaf7fb7a67c7794775cd6dfe0d6d70
#
_cell.length_a   1.000
_cell.length_b   1.000
_cell.length_c   1.000
_cell.angle_alpha   90.00
_cell.angle_beta   90.00
_cell.angle_gamma   90.00
#
_symmetry.space_group_name_H-M   'P 1'
#
loop_
_entity.id
_entity.type
_entity.pdbx_description
1 polymer ?
#
loop_
_entity_poly.entity_id
_entity_poly.type
_entity_poly.pdbx_seq_one_letter_code
_entity_poly.pdbx_strand_id
1 'polypeptide(L)'
;IETPEGPNIGLINSLATYARINKYGFIEAPYRKIDKENHCILDEIVYLTATEENGKIIAQANEPTVRGEDGRVRFEKERVVARRLDQIIEVRSTDIDYMDVSAKQLVSVATAMIPFLENDDANRALMGSNMQRQAVPLLVTESPAVGTGMEYKAAYDSGVLVLNEEAGVVRHVSADKVVVESDSDRSLHTYRLIKFKRSNQGTCINQRPVVDVGEHLEKGAVIADGASTKDGEIALGKNILIGFMTWEGYNYEDAVLISEQLVRDDVYTSLHIEEHETEARDTKQLGAEEITRDIPNVGEEALKDLCLLYTS
;
A
#
# COMPACT_ATOMS: atom_id res chain seq x y z
N ILE A 1 -1.57 -13.87 8.36
CA ILE A 1 -0.16 -13.48 8.60
C ILE A 1 -0.11 -12.05 9.18
N GLU A 2 -0.80 -11.09 8.59
CA GLU A 2 -0.81 -9.70 9.09
C GLU A 2 -1.66 -9.57 10.34
N THR A 3 -1.02 -9.53 11.51
CA THR A 3 -1.64 -9.34 12.82
C THR A 3 -0.60 -8.72 13.76
N PRO A 4 -0.98 -7.95 14.80
CA PRO A 4 -0.03 -7.44 15.78
C PRO A 4 0.71 -8.57 16.50
N GLU A 5 1.94 -8.27 16.94
CA GLU A 5 2.67 -9.07 17.91
C GLU A 5 2.27 -8.65 19.32
N GLY A 6 2.16 -9.62 20.25
CA GLY A 6 1.84 -9.35 21.65
C GLY A 6 0.41 -9.71 22.04
N PRO A 7 -0.21 -9.04 23.05
CA PRO A 7 -1.50 -9.46 23.64
C PRO A 7 -2.67 -9.47 22.65
N ASN A 8 -2.60 -8.65 21.62
CA ASN A 8 -3.67 -8.52 20.60
C ASN A 8 -3.47 -9.43 19.39
N ILE A 9 -2.54 -10.39 19.45
CA ILE A 9 -2.30 -11.33 18.35
C ILE A 9 -3.57 -12.11 18.00
N GLY A 10 -3.94 -12.14 16.71
CA GLY A 10 -5.13 -12.82 16.23
C GLY A 10 -6.46 -12.12 16.53
N LEU A 11 -6.49 -11.09 17.39
CA LEU A 11 -7.68 -10.30 17.68
C LEU A 11 -7.87 -9.14 16.70
N ILE A 12 -6.77 -8.56 16.22
CA ILE A 12 -6.77 -7.52 15.21
C ILE A 12 -6.23 -8.14 13.92
N ASN A 13 -7.05 -8.20 12.89
CA ASN A 13 -6.72 -8.81 11.61
C ASN A 13 -7.00 -7.83 10.46
N SER A 14 -6.30 -8.02 9.35
CA SER A 14 -6.54 -7.30 8.11
C SER A 14 -7.41 -8.11 7.16
N LEU A 15 -8.21 -7.42 6.34
CA LEU A 15 -9.01 -8.05 5.31
C LEU A 15 -8.10 -8.70 4.25
N ALA A 16 -8.44 -9.91 3.81
CA ALA A 16 -7.69 -10.59 2.76
C ALA A 16 -7.85 -9.87 1.40
N THR A 17 -6.87 -10.06 0.52
CA THR A 17 -6.90 -9.54 -0.84
C THR A 17 -8.13 -10.07 -1.58
N TYR A 18 -8.79 -9.21 -2.35
CA TYR A 18 -10.06 -9.48 -3.08
C TYR A 18 -11.30 -9.73 -2.21
N ALA A 19 -11.19 -9.85 -0.90
CA ALA A 19 -12.35 -9.95 -0.02
C ALA A 19 -13.10 -8.62 0.03
N ARG A 20 -14.41 -8.68 0.18
CA ARG A 20 -15.26 -7.50 0.34
C ARG A 20 -16.28 -7.72 1.45
N ILE A 21 -16.89 -6.64 1.89
CA ILE A 21 -17.99 -6.66 2.86
C ILE A 21 -19.29 -6.44 2.09
N ASN A 22 -20.26 -7.32 2.29
CA ASN A 22 -21.56 -7.21 1.66
C ASN A 22 -22.46 -6.18 2.38
N LYS A 23 -23.64 -5.91 1.82
CA LYS A 23 -24.61 -4.95 2.38
C LYS A 23 -25.13 -5.31 3.79
N TYR A 24 -24.94 -6.53 4.23
CA TYR A 24 -25.33 -7.02 5.54
C TYR A 24 -24.18 -7.00 6.56
N GLY A 25 -22.96 -6.64 6.14
CA GLY A 25 -21.79 -6.63 7.00
C GLY A 25 -21.01 -7.95 7.04
N PHE A 26 -21.34 -8.95 6.23
CA PHE A 26 -20.60 -10.21 6.14
C PHE A 26 -19.45 -10.09 5.13
N ILE A 27 -18.34 -10.79 5.43
CA ILE A 27 -17.21 -10.91 4.52
C ILE A 27 -17.53 -11.92 3.43
N GLU A 28 -17.28 -11.56 2.18
CA GLU A 28 -17.39 -12.40 1.00
C GLU A 28 -16.03 -12.51 0.31
N ALA A 29 -15.76 -13.71 -0.21
CA ALA A 29 -14.56 -13.98 -1.03
C ALA A 29 -14.97 -14.35 -2.47
N PRO A 30 -14.13 -14.00 -3.48
CA PRO A 30 -14.41 -14.30 -4.87
C PRO A 30 -13.96 -15.72 -5.24
N TYR A 31 -14.78 -16.40 -6.04
CA TYR A 31 -14.49 -17.71 -6.59
C TYR A 31 -14.91 -17.77 -8.06
N ARG A 32 -14.15 -18.52 -8.87
CA ARG A 32 -14.54 -18.85 -10.24
C ARG A 32 -15.52 -20.01 -10.22
N LYS A 33 -16.65 -19.84 -10.90
CA LYS A 33 -17.66 -20.87 -11.03
C LYS A 33 -17.22 -21.95 -12.02
N ILE A 34 -17.55 -23.22 -11.71
CA ILE A 34 -17.33 -24.35 -12.60
C ILE A 34 -18.65 -24.82 -13.16
N ASP A 35 -18.72 -24.95 -14.47
CA ASP A 35 -19.83 -25.56 -15.17
C ASP A 35 -19.75 -27.09 -15.05
N LYS A 36 -20.69 -27.68 -14.32
CA LYS A 36 -20.75 -29.12 -14.08
C LYS A 36 -21.17 -29.94 -15.31
N GLU A 37 -21.88 -29.33 -16.25
CA GLU A 37 -22.33 -30.03 -17.45
C GLU A 37 -21.20 -30.19 -18.49
N ASN A 38 -20.41 -29.13 -18.64
CA ASN A 38 -19.31 -29.10 -19.62
C ASN A 38 -17.92 -29.33 -18.96
N HIS A 39 -17.85 -29.47 -17.65
CA HIS A 39 -16.62 -29.63 -16.85
C HIS A 39 -15.58 -28.56 -17.16
N CYS A 40 -16.00 -27.30 -17.28
CA CYS A 40 -15.13 -26.20 -17.62
C CYS A 40 -15.20 -25.09 -16.56
N ILE A 41 -14.06 -24.39 -16.42
CA ILE A 41 -13.92 -23.22 -15.55
C ILE A 41 -14.47 -22.02 -16.29
N LEU A 42 -15.45 -21.34 -15.70
CA LEU A 42 -16.02 -20.12 -16.24
C LEU A 42 -15.23 -18.90 -15.82
N ASP A 43 -15.27 -17.84 -16.63
CA ASP A 43 -14.73 -16.54 -16.25
C ASP A 43 -15.68 -15.74 -15.32
N GLU A 44 -16.84 -16.37 -14.97
CA GLU A 44 -17.81 -15.82 -14.04
C GLU A 44 -17.27 -15.90 -12.60
N ILE A 45 -17.13 -14.72 -11.94
CA ILE A 45 -16.71 -14.61 -10.55
C ILE A 45 -17.94 -14.46 -9.67
N VAL A 46 -18.07 -15.35 -8.69
CA VAL A 46 -19.15 -15.32 -7.69
C VAL A 46 -18.54 -15.02 -6.33
N TYR A 47 -19.16 -14.13 -5.58
CA TYR A 47 -18.75 -13.83 -4.21
C TYR A 47 -19.60 -14.66 -3.26
N LEU A 48 -18.95 -15.42 -2.41
CA LEU A 48 -19.59 -16.29 -1.43
C LEU A 48 -19.23 -15.88 -0.01
N THR A 49 -20.23 -15.92 0.88
CA THR A 49 -20.02 -15.85 2.32
C THR A 49 -19.59 -17.21 2.87
N ALA A 50 -19.04 -17.24 4.08
CA ALA A 50 -18.63 -18.49 4.73
C ALA A 50 -19.77 -19.53 4.83
N THR A 51 -21.01 -19.07 5.00
CA THR A 51 -22.20 -19.93 5.07
C THR A 51 -22.51 -20.56 3.70
N GLU A 52 -22.39 -19.80 2.63
CA GLU A 52 -22.64 -20.27 1.26
C GLU A 52 -21.54 -21.18 0.74
N GLU A 53 -20.31 -20.96 1.23
CA GLU A 53 -19.14 -21.80 0.96
C GLU A 53 -19.26 -23.19 1.63
N ASN A 54 -20.04 -23.27 2.72
CA ASN A 54 -20.15 -24.49 3.51
C ASN A 54 -20.62 -25.68 2.67
N GLY A 55 -19.83 -26.76 2.69
CA GLY A 55 -20.11 -27.97 1.95
C GLY A 55 -19.73 -27.96 0.46
N LYS A 56 -19.22 -26.84 -0.06
CA LYS A 56 -18.68 -26.75 -1.42
C LYS A 56 -17.28 -27.30 -1.52
N ILE A 57 -16.94 -27.82 -2.68
CA ILE A 57 -15.60 -28.32 -3.02
C ILE A 57 -14.93 -27.26 -3.87
N ILE A 58 -13.82 -26.70 -3.39
CA ILE A 58 -13.13 -25.56 -4.01
C ILE A 58 -11.71 -25.97 -4.38
N ALA A 59 -11.39 -25.90 -5.68
CA ALA A 59 -10.05 -26.15 -6.17
C ALA A 59 -9.11 -24.97 -5.91
N GLN A 60 -7.82 -25.25 -5.75
CA GLN A 60 -6.79 -24.23 -5.58
C GLN A 60 -6.54 -23.48 -6.89
N ALA A 61 -6.16 -22.20 -6.81
CA ALA A 61 -5.89 -21.36 -7.98
C ALA A 61 -4.67 -21.81 -8.81
N ASN A 62 -3.75 -22.55 -8.20
CA ASN A 62 -2.51 -23.01 -8.83
C ASN A 62 -2.61 -24.40 -9.50
N GLU A 63 -3.80 -25.03 -9.48
CA GLU A 63 -3.99 -26.31 -10.18
C GLU A 63 -3.81 -26.13 -11.70
N PRO A 64 -3.07 -27.04 -12.36
CA PRO A 64 -2.83 -26.96 -13.79
C PRO A 64 -4.13 -27.01 -14.58
N THR A 65 -4.27 -26.08 -15.51
CA THR A 65 -5.42 -25.98 -16.40
C THR A 65 -4.98 -25.98 -17.87
N VAL A 66 -5.80 -26.56 -18.73
CA VAL A 66 -5.56 -26.60 -20.18
C VAL A 66 -6.74 -25.95 -20.90
N ARG A 67 -6.44 -25.17 -21.93
CA ARG A 67 -7.44 -24.61 -22.82
C ARG A 67 -7.70 -25.58 -23.96
N GLY A 68 -8.94 -26.09 -24.03
CA GLY A 68 -9.36 -27.00 -25.10
C GLY A 68 -9.48 -26.30 -26.46
N GLU A 69 -9.63 -27.07 -27.54
CA GLU A 69 -9.85 -26.56 -28.91
C GLU A 69 -11.15 -25.75 -29.02
N ASP A 70 -12.11 -26.01 -28.13
CA ASP A 70 -13.37 -25.28 -28.00
C ASP A 70 -13.24 -23.95 -27.26
N GLY A 71 -11.99 -23.54 -26.89
CA GLY A 71 -11.67 -22.33 -26.17
C GLY A 71 -11.99 -22.38 -24.65
N ARG A 72 -12.53 -23.46 -24.16
CA ARG A 72 -12.90 -23.65 -22.74
C ARG A 72 -11.71 -24.09 -21.91
N VAL A 73 -11.62 -23.61 -20.69
CA VAL A 73 -10.56 -23.96 -19.74
C VAL A 73 -11.03 -25.12 -18.86
N ARG A 74 -10.22 -26.16 -18.78
CA ARG A 74 -10.47 -27.35 -17.96
C ARG A 74 -9.26 -27.72 -17.12
N PHE A 75 -9.46 -28.49 -16.06
CA PHE A 75 -8.35 -29.06 -15.31
C PHE A 75 -7.59 -30.06 -16.18
N GLU A 76 -6.25 -30.00 -16.11
CA GLU A 76 -5.39 -30.93 -16.85
C GLU A 76 -5.48 -32.35 -16.28
N LYS A 77 -5.61 -32.45 -14.96
CA LYS A 77 -5.64 -33.72 -14.24
C LYS A 77 -7.07 -34.19 -13.96
N GLU A 78 -7.28 -35.51 -14.00
CA GLU A 78 -8.55 -36.12 -13.62
C GLU A 78 -8.83 -35.95 -12.12
N ARG A 79 -7.76 -35.99 -11.29
CA ARG A 79 -7.84 -35.76 -9.84
C ARG A 79 -7.13 -34.46 -9.48
N VAL A 80 -7.76 -33.65 -8.66
CA VAL A 80 -7.36 -32.29 -8.32
C VAL A 80 -7.40 -32.14 -6.81
N VAL A 81 -6.42 -31.40 -6.29
CA VAL A 81 -6.40 -31.04 -4.87
C VAL A 81 -7.39 -29.91 -4.62
N ALA A 82 -8.32 -30.15 -3.73
CA ALA A 82 -9.39 -29.21 -3.40
C ALA A 82 -9.57 -29.11 -1.88
N ARG A 83 -10.21 -28.04 -1.48
CA ARG A 83 -10.60 -27.76 -0.10
C ARG A 83 -12.08 -28.04 0.09
N ARG A 84 -12.42 -28.71 1.17
CA ARG A 84 -13.79 -28.86 1.66
C ARG A 84 -13.81 -28.56 3.15
N LEU A 85 -14.43 -27.46 3.54
CA LEU A 85 -14.32 -26.91 4.90
C LEU A 85 -12.84 -26.67 5.28
N ASP A 86 -12.38 -27.32 6.34
CA ASP A 86 -11.02 -27.28 6.89
C ASP A 86 -10.10 -28.40 6.35
N GLN A 87 -10.63 -29.30 5.50
CA GLN A 87 -9.89 -30.45 4.99
C GLN A 87 -9.41 -30.23 3.56
N ILE A 88 -8.15 -30.59 3.32
CA ILE A 88 -7.59 -30.70 1.98
C ILE A 88 -7.83 -32.14 1.52
N ILE A 89 -8.55 -32.29 0.41
CA ILE A 89 -8.94 -33.57 -0.17
C ILE A 89 -8.54 -33.64 -1.63
N GLU A 90 -8.33 -34.85 -2.11
CA GLU A 90 -8.13 -35.11 -3.53
C GLU A 90 -9.40 -35.67 -4.13
N VAL A 91 -10.00 -34.95 -5.08
CA VAL A 91 -11.28 -35.28 -5.68
C VAL A 91 -11.20 -35.34 -7.21
N ARG A 92 -12.23 -35.89 -7.85
CA ARG A 92 -12.32 -35.82 -9.33
C ARG A 92 -12.61 -34.39 -9.77
N SER A 93 -12.02 -34.00 -10.89
CA SER A 93 -12.25 -32.67 -11.48
C SER A 93 -13.74 -32.39 -11.75
N THR A 94 -14.56 -33.42 -11.93
CA THR A 94 -16.02 -33.35 -12.13
C THR A 94 -16.81 -32.95 -10.87
N ASP A 95 -16.23 -33.20 -9.70
CA ASP A 95 -16.91 -33.01 -8.40
C ASP A 95 -16.68 -31.62 -7.82
N ILE A 96 -15.87 -30.79 -8.47
CA ILE A 96 -15.49 -29.45 -8.01
C ILE A 96 -16.60 -28.47 -8.31
N ASP A 97 -16.97 -27.65 -7.32
CA ASP A 97 -17.99 -26.61 -7.44
C ASP A 97 -17.42 -25.26 -7.89
N TYR A 98 -16.27 -24.88 -7.31
CA TYR A 98 -15.62 -23.59 -7.52
C TYR A 98 -14.10 -23.74 -7.57
N MET A 99 -13.43 -22.71 -8.07
CA MET A 99 -11.98 -22.58 -8.05
C MET A 99 -11.58 -21.22 -7.47
N ASP A 100 -10.52 -21.18 -6.67
CA ASP A 100 -9.96 -19.93 -6.17
C ASP A 100 -9.53 -19.03 -7.33
N VAL A 101 -9.69 -17.73 -7.18
CA VAL A 101 -9.32 -16.75 -8.22
C VAL A 101 -7.80 -16.58 -8.28
N SER A 102 -7.15 -16.51 -7.13
CA SER A 102 -5.70 -16.35 -7.00
C SER A 102 -5.22 -16.88 -5.65
N ALA A 103 -3.98 -17.35 -5.59
CA ALA A 103 -3.34 -17.69 -4.32
C ALA A 103 -3.21 -16.48 -3.36
N LYS A 104 -3.16 -15.27 -3.89
CA LYS A 104 -3.08 -14.02 -3.10
C LYS A 104 -4.35 -13.75 -2.26
N GLN A 105 -5.48 -14.40 -2.56
CA GLN A 105 -6.70 -14.23 -1.75
C GLN A 105 -6.62 -14.78 -0.33
N LEU A 106 -5.56 -15.54 0.00
CA LEU A 106 -5.33 -16.09 1.34
C LEU A 106 -4.60 -15.11 2.27
N VAL A 107 -4.01 -14.05 1.73
CA VAL A 107 -3.17 -13.10 2.45
C VAL A 107 -3.71 -11.68 2.32
N SER A 108 -3.30 -10.81 3.26
CA SER A 108 -3.60 -9.38 3.19
C SER A 108 -2.82 -8.68 2.06
N VAL A 109 -3.19 -7.44 1.75
CA VAL A 109 -2.49 -6.64 0.73
C VAL A 109 -1.02 -6.45 1.07
N ALA A 110 -0.68 -6.11 2.33
CA ALA A 110 0.70 -5.92 2.74
C ALA A 110 1.52 -7.22 2.61
N THR A 111 0.97 -8.34 3.05
CA THR A 111 1.62 -9.65 2.92
C THR A 111 1.76 -10.07 1.45
N ALA A 112 0.79 -9.75 0.60
CA ALA A 112 0.85 -10.04 -0.84
C ALA A 112 1.92 -9.25 -1.59
N MET A 113 2.49 -8.21 -1.00
CA MET A 113 3.62 -7.45 -1.55
C MET A 113 4.99 -8.02 -1.18
N ILE A 114 5.08 -9.06 -0.34
CA ILE A 114 6.33 -9.70 0.00
C ILE A 114 6.75 -10.65 -1.14
N PRO A 115 7.86 -10.40 -1.83
CA PRO A 115 8.34 -11.29 -2.88
C PRO A 115 8.86 -12.60 -2.26
N PHE A 116 8.68 -13.72 -2.94
CA PHE A 116 9.08 -15.06 -2.50
C PHE A 116 8.52 -15.47 -1.13
N LEU A 117 7.31 -15.02 -0.82
CA LEU A 117 6.63 -15.28 0.45
C LEU A 117 6.58 -16.78 0.80
N GLU A 118 6.43 -17.64 -0.20
CA GLU A 118 6.39 -19.10 -0.04
C GLU A 118 7.68 -19.71 0.53
N ASN A 119 8.80 -18.99 0.47
CA ASN A 119 10.09 -19.42 1.00
C ASN A 119 10.37 -18.87 2.41
N ASP A 120 9.50 -18.00 2.94
CA ASP A 120 9.67 -17.39 4.24
C ASP A 120 8.92 -18.14 5.34
N ASP A 121 9.51 -18.16 6.53
CA ASP A 121 8.78 -18.61 7.72
C ASP A 121 7.63 -17.65 8.06
N ALA A 122 6.50 -18.21 8.50
CA ALA A 122 5.30 -17.42 8.80
C ALA A 122 5.55 -16.32 9.85
N ASN A 123 6.38 -16.58 10.85
CA ASN A 123 6.72 -15.57 11.87
C ASN A 123 7.49 -14.40 11.28
N ARG A 124 8.44 -14.67 10.36
CA ARG A 124 9.20 -13.61 9.68
C ARG A 124 8.37 -12.86 8.66
N ALA A 125 7.46 -13.51 7.96
CA ALA A 125 6.50 -12.88 7.07
C ALA A 125 5.55 -11.93 7.85
N LEU A 126 5.12 -12.31 9.06
CA LEU A 126 4.33 -11.46 9.95
C LEU A 126 5.10 -10.19 10.34
N MET A 127 6.35 -10.34 10.77
CA MET A 127 7.21 -9.20 11.11
C MET A 127 7.40 -8.27 9.91
N GLY A 128 7.71 -8.80 8.73
CA GLY A 128 7.89 -8.03 7.50
C GLY A 128 6.63 -7.29 7.06
N SER A 129 5.48 -7.93 7.13
CA SER A 129 4.18 -7.32 6.83
C SER A 129 3.86 -6.16 7.76
N ASN A 130 4.13 -6.32 9.07
CA ASN A 130 3.95 -5.25 10.05
C ASN A 130 4.94 -4.10 9.83
N MET A 131 6.20 -4.38 9.48
CA MET A 131 7.23 -3.36 9.23
C MET A 131 6.95 -2.53 7.97
N GLN A 132 6.32 -3.08 6.93
CA GLN A 132 5.90 -2.31 5.76
C GLN A 132 4.98 -1.14 6.14
N ARG A 133 4.10 -1.31 7.12
CA ARG A 133 3.20 -0.26 7.62
C ARG A 133 3.88 0.84 8.43
N GLN A 134 5.12 0.62 8.86
CA GLN A 134 5.92 1.55 9.64
C GLN A 134 6.94 2.30 8.77
N ALA A 135 6.93 2.08 7.46
CA ALA A 135 7.87 2.71 6.54
C ALA A 135 7.69 4.24 6.52
N VAL A 136 8.77 4.96 6.72
CA VAL A 136 8.80 6.43 6.66
C VAL A 136 8.93 6.88 5.21
N PRO A 137 8.14 7.87 4.75
CA PRO A 137 8.29 8.44 3.42
C PRO A 137 9.66 9.13 3.26
N LEU A 138 10.45 8.68 2.30
CA LEU A 138 11.75 9.26 2.00
C LEU A 138 11.62 10.43 1.02
N LEU A 139 12.63 11.30 0.97
CA LEU A 139 12.71 12.40 -0.01
C LEU A 139 12.67 11.86 -1.44
N VAL A 140 13.45 10.83 -1.72
CA VAL A 140 13.50 10.14 -3.01
C VAL A 140 13.36 8.65 -2.75
N THR A 141 12.27 8.06 -3.18
CA THR A 141 12.03 6.62 -3.10
C THR A 141 12.41 5.93 -4.40
N GLU A 142 12.54 4.62 -4.37
CA GLU A 142 12.75 3.77 -5.54
C GLU A 142 11.74 2.64 -5.56
N SER A 143 11.23 2.32 -6.74
CA SER A 143 10.41 1.13 -6.94
C SER A 143 11.23 -0.12 -6.62
N PRO A 144 10.66 -1.15 -5.99
CA PRO A 144 11.37 -2.37 -5.67
C PRO A 144 11.88 -3.05 -6.94
N ALA A 145 13.14 -3.49 -6.94
CA ALA A 145 13.74 -4.20 -8.08
C ALA A 145 13.02 -5.55 -8.34
N VAL A 146 12.47 -6.17 -7.30
CA VAL A 146 11.67 -7.39 -7.36
C VAL A 146 10.35 -7.14 -6.65
N GLY A 147 9.26 -7.31 -7.36
CA GLY A 147 7.90 -7.09 -6.87
C GLY A 147 6.98 -8.28 -7.14
N THR A 148 5.77 -8.21 -6.62
CA THR A 148 4.73 -9.24 -6.77
C THR A 148 3.62 -8.85 -7.75
N GLY A 149 3.65 -7.62 -8.29
CA GLY A 149 2.61 -7.04 -9.12
C GLY A 149 1.43 -6.44 -8.33
N MET A 150 1.45 -6.52 -7.00
CA MET A 150 0.45 -5.85 -6.15
C MET A 150 0.78 -4.38 -5.90
N GLU A 151 2.01 -3.96 -6.07
CA GLU A 151 2.51 -2.63 -5.77
C GLU A 151 1.76 -1.54 -6.54
N TYR A 152 1.57 -1.74 -7.84
CA TYR A 152 0.80 -0.82 -8.68
C TYR A 152 -0.66 -0.74 -8.25
N LYS A 153 -1.31 -1.90 -8.08
CA LYS A 153 -2.72 -1.97 -7.71
C LYS A 153 -2.97 -1.35 -6.33
N ALA A 154 -2.10 -1.63 -5.37
CA ALA A 154 -2.20 -1.07 -4.02
C ALA A 154 -2.01 0.46 -4.03
N ALA A 155 -1.05 0.99 -4.80
CA ALA A 155 -0.86 2.43 -4.96
C ALA A 155 -2.08 3.10 -5.61
N TYR A 156 -2.60 2.51 -6.69
CA TYR A 156 -3.75 3.01 -7.43
C TYR A 156 -5.01 3.09 -6.56
N ASP A 157 -5.33 2.02 -5.82
CA ASP A 157 -6.54 1.92 -5.01
C ASP A 157 -6.42 2.68 -3.66
N SER A 158 -5.21 3.01 -3.21
CA SER A 158 -4.98 3.72 -1.94
C SER A 158 -5.42 5.19 -1.97
N GLY A 159 -5.58 5.78 -3.16
CA GLY A 159 -5.88 7.20 -3.34
C GLY A 159 -4.70 8.14 -3.05
N VAL A 160 -3.48 7.61 -2.90
CA VAL A 160 -2.26 8.41 -2.72
C VAL A 160 -1.82 9.06 -4.04
N LEU A 161 -2.09 8.39 -5.16
CA LEU A 161 -1.82 8.87 -6.50
C LEU A 161 -2.89 9.86 -6.96
N VAL A 162 -2.49 10.85 -7.76
CA VAL A 162 -3.43 11.71 -8.49
C VAL A 162 -3.66 11.09 -9.86
N LEU A 163 -4.91 10.73 -10.12
CA LEU A 163 -5.31 10.04 -11.35
C LEU A 163 -6.07 10.98 -12.28
N ASN A 164 -5.90 10.77 -13.59
CA ASN A 164 -6.64 11.49 -14.61
C ASN A 164 -8.10 11.01 -14.67
N GLU A 165 -9.05 11.93 -14.54
CA GLU A 165 -10.47 11.61 -14.53
C GLU A 165 -11.02 11.36 -15.95
N GLU A 166 -10.48 12.05 -16.97
CA GLU A 166 -10.90 11.96 -18.35
C GLU A 166 -9.68 11.97 -19.29
N ALA A 167 -9.77 11.31 -20.42
CA ALA A 167 -8.72 11.34 -21.44
C ALA A 167 -8.49 12.77 -21.96
N GLY A 168 -7.23 13.15 -22.14
CA GLY A 168 -6.90 14.50 -22.56
C GLY A 168 -5.41 14.78 -22.67
N VAL A 169 -5.07 16.03 -23.01
CA VAL A 169 -3.70 16.48 -23.21
C VAL A 169 -3.25 17.42 -22.09
N VAL A 170 -2.09 17.18 -21.53
CA VAL A 170 -1.49 18.02 -20.51
C VAL A 170 -1.09 19.38 -21.09
N ARG A 171 -1.68 20.45 -20.56
CA ARG A 171 -1.44 21.83 -21.02
C ARG A 171 -0.47 22.59 -20.14
N HIS A 172 -0.45 22.29 -18.85
CA HIS A 172 0.42 22.95 -17.90
C HIS A 172 0.82 22.02 -16.78
N VAL A 173 2.09 22.07 -16.41
CA VAL A 173 2.66 21.34 -15.27
C VAL A 173 3.46 22.31 -14.41
N SER A 174 3.13 22.35 -13.13
CA SER A 174 3.91 23.04 -12.10
C SER A 174 4.00 22.18 -10.84
N ALA A 175 4.81 22.58 -9.89
CA ALA A 175 4.99 21.83 -8.64
C ALA A 175 3.68 21.70 -7.82
N ASP A 176 2.76 22.63 -7.96
CA ASP A 176 1.52 22.75 -7.17
C ASP A 176 0.26 22.33 -7.93
N LYS A 177 0.30 22.28 -9.27
CA LYS A 177 -0.84 21.93 -10.09
C LYS A 177 -0.47 21.38 -11.46
N VAL A 178 -1.36 20.54 -11.97
CA VAL A 178 -1.35 20.04 -13.37
C VAL A 178 -2.69 20.42 -14.00
N VAL A 179 -2.66 20.89 -15.26
CA VAL A 179 -3.87 21.21 -16.02
C VAL A 179 -3.94 20.30 -17.25
N VAL A 180 -5.03 19.57 -17.37
CA VAL A 180 -5.33 18.68 -18.50
C VAL A 180 -6.53 19.21 -19.26
N GLU A 181 -6.42 19.32 -20.60
CA GLU A 181 -7.53 19.63 -21.50
C GLU A 181 -8.20 18.34 -21.93
N SER A 182 -9.48 18.16 -21.61
CA SER A 182 -10.25 16.99 -21.98
C SER A 182 -10.43 16.88 -23.50
N ASP A 183 -10.32 15.66 -24.03
CA ASP A 183 -10.57 15.38 -25.45
C ASP A 183 -12.05 15.47 -25.82
N SER A 184 -12.94 15.27 -24.83
CA SER A 184 -14.39 15.19 -25.05
C SER A 184 -15.01 16.55 -25.31
N ASP A 185 -14.74 17.53 -24.48
CA ASP A 185 -15.39 18.85 -24.45
C ASP A 185 -14.41 20.04 -24.45
N ARG A 186 -13.09 19.75 -24.48
CA ARG A 186 -11.99 20.72 -24.34
C ARG A 186 -12.02 21.55 -23.06
N SER A 187 -12.71 21.05 -22.04
CA SER A 187 -12.67 21.67 -20.72
C SER A 187 -11.29 21.51 -20.07
N LEU A 188 -10.92 22.46 -19.20
CA LEU A 188 -9.66 22.43 -18.49
C LEU A 188 -9.89 21.87 -17.08
N HIS A 189 -9.38 20.67 -16.83
CA HIS A 189 -9.37 20.05 -15.52
C HIS A 189 -8.07 20.43 -14.79
N THR A 190 -8.20 21.04 -13.60
CA THR A 190 -7.06 21.47 -12.80
C THR A 190 -6.91 20.58 -11.58
N TYR A 191 -5.82 19.81 -11.55
CA TYR A 191 -5.44 18.96 -10.43
C TYR A 191 -4.48 19.71 -9.53
N ARG A 192 -4.90 20.03 -8.30
CA ARG A 192 -4.04 20.66 -7.30
C ARG A 192 -3.30 19.59 -6.50
N LEU A 193 -1.98 19.75 -6.37
CA LEU A 193 -1.11 18.81 -5.68
C LEU A 193 -0.91 19.22 -4.23
N ILE A 194 -0.93 18.24 -3.33
CA ILE A 194 -0.62 18.44 -1.92
C ILE A 194 0.89 18.62 -1.77
N LYS A 195 1.31 19.73 -1.17
CA LYS A 195 2.70 20.07 -0.97
C LYS A 195 3.04 20.17 0.51
N PHE A 196 4.02 19.38 0.95
CA PHE A 196 4.64 19.43 2.28
C PHE A 196 3.64 19.51 3.44
N LYS A 197 2.56 18.76 3.35
CA LYS A 197 1.55 18.70 4.41
C LYS A 197 1.99 17.72 5.49
N ARG A 198 1.79 18.11 6.76
CA ARG A 198 2.02 17.23 7.89
C ARG A 198 0.98 16.10 7.92
N SER A 199 1.44 14.85 8.05
CA SER A 199 0.58 13.70 8.37
C SER A 199 0.27 13.64 9.86
N ASN A 200 -0.66 12.79 10.28
CA ASN A 200 -0.97 12.58 11.69
C ASN A 200 0.25 12.09 12.52
N GLN A 201 1.19 11.44 11.88
CA GLN A 201 2.42 10.94 12.51
C GLN A 201 3.61 11.90 12.37
N GLY A 202 3.40 13.11 11.86
CA GLY A 202 4.45 14.10 11.66
C GLY A 202 5.33 13.88 10.43
N THR A 203 5.00 12.91 9.58
CA THR A 203 5.71 12.67 8.31
C THR A 203 5.22 13.64 7.22
N CYS A 204 5.98 13.77 6.15
CA CYS A 204 5.69 14.69 5.06
C CYS A 204 4.83 14.03 3.98
N ILE A 205 3.67 14.61 3.69
CA ILE A 205 2.86 14.28 2.52
C ILE A 205 3.17 15.30 1.43
N ASN A 206 3.76 14.83 0.34
CA ASN A 206 4.14 15.66 -0.80
C ASN A 206 3.85 14.92 -2.10
N GLN A 207 3.09 15.54 -2.99
CA GLN A 207 2.79 14.99 -4.31
C GLN A 207 3.69 15.63 -5.36
N ARG A 208 4.19 14.82 -6.30
CA ARG A 208 5.07 15.24 -7.39
C ARG A 208 4.46 14.85 -8.73
N PRO A 209 4.36 15.80 -9.71
CA PRO A 209 3.91 15.46 -11.04
C PRO A 209 4.92 14.51 -11.73
N VAL A 210 4.40 13.55 -12.49
CA VAL A 210 5.17 12.56 -13.27
C VAL A 210 4.93 12.70 -14.77
N VAL A 211 4.12 13.68 -15.18
CA VAL A 211 3.72 13.90 -16.58
C VAL A 211 4.39 15.15 -17.16
N ASP A 212 4.58 15.16 -18.46
CA ASP A 212 5.15 16.28 -19.20
C ASP A 212 4.07 17.08 -19.97
N VAL A 213 4.38 18.36 -20.24
CA VAL A 213 3.49 19.22 -21.05
C VAL A 213 3.41 18.71 -22.47
N GLY A 214 2.18 18.53 -22.97
CA GLY A 214 1.88 18.01 -24.30
C GLY A 214 1.68 16.49 -24.34
N GLU A 215 1.87 15.80 -23.23
CA GLU A 215 1.58 14.37 -23.11
C GLU A 215 0.07 14.12 -23.19
N HIS A 216 -0.32 13.05 -23.90
CA HIS A 216 -1.70 12.59 -23.95
C HIS A 216 -1.94 11.51 -22.89
N LEU A 217 -2.90 11.74 -22.02
CA LEU A 217 -3.23 10.87 -20.91
C LEU A 217 -4.59 10.19 -21.13
N GLU A 218 -4.65 8.90 -20.89
CA GLU A 218 -5.90 8.17 -20.85
C GLU A 218 -6.61 8.38 -19.48
N LYS A 219 -7.88 8.02 -19.42
CA LYS A 219 -8.62 7.97 -18.17
C LYS A 219 -7.97 6.98 -17.21
N GLY A 220 -7.70 7.40 -15.98
CA GLY A 220 -7.05 6.59 -14.95
C GLY A 220 -5.51 6.59 -15.03
N ALA A 221 -4.90 7.33 -15.97
CA ALA A 221 -3.46 7.52 -16.00
C ALA A 221 -2.97 8.28 -14.76
N VAL A 222 -1.78 7.97 -14.28
CA VAL A 222 -1.19 8.63 -13.12
C VAL A 222 -0.65 10.00 -13.54
N ILE A 223 -1.13 11.06 -12.89
CA ILE A 223 -0.68 12.45 -13.10
C ILE A 223 0.44 12.81 -12.14
N ALA A 224 0.31 12.39 -10.88
CA ALA A 224 1.30 12.70 -9.85
C ALA A 224 1.44 11.54 -8.85
N ASP A 225 2.68 11.29 -8.47
CA ASP A 225 3.03 10.39 -7.37
C ASP A 225 2.81 11.08 -6.02
N GLY A 226 2.47 10.26 -5.02
CA GLY A 226 2.32 10.69 -3.63
C GLY A 226 3.51 10.31 -2.76
N ALA A 227 3.29 10.32 -1.45
CA ALA A 227 4.29 9.86 -0.49
C ALA A 227 4.53 8.35 -0.65
N SER A 228 5.79 7.91 -0.58
CA SER A 228 6.19 6.50 -0.71
C SER A 228 5.70 5.81 -1.98
N THR A 229 5.58 6.56 -3.09
CA THR A 229 5.26 6.03 -4.41
C THR A 229 6.25 6.54 -5.44
N LYS A 230 6.46 5.75 -6.50
CA LYS A 230 7.26 6.11 -7.66
C LYS A 230 6.69 5.47 -8.91
N ASP A 231 6.50 6.29 -9.94
CA ASP A 231 5.98 5.86 -11.24
C ASP A 231 4.66 5.07 -11.14
N GLY A 232 3.79 5.46 -10.19
CA GLY A 232 2.51 4.82 -9.93
C GLY A 232 2.56 3.53 -9.11
N GLU A 233 3.72 3.13 -8.59
CA GLU A 233 3.90 1.95 -7.75
C GLU A 233 4.26 2.33 -6.31
N ILE A 234 3.95 1.45 -5.36
CA ILE A 234 4.41 1.61 -3.98
C ILE A 234 5.93 1.46 -3.93
N ALA A 235 6.59 2.47 -3.35
CA ALA A 235 8.03 2.55 -3.17
C ALA A 235 8.32 2.96 -1.71
N LEU A 236 8.45 1.97 -0.81
CA LEU A 236 8.60 2.19 0.63
C LEU A 236 10.02 2.52 1.06
N GLY A 237 11.01 2.41 0.16
CA GLY A 237 12.42 2.60 0.51
C GLY A 237 13.32 2.74 -0.71
N LYS A 238 14.51 2.15 -0.60
CA LYS A 238 15.59 2.17 -1.57
C LYS A 238 16.13 0.78 -1.85
N ASN A 239 16.59 0.55 -3.07
CA ASN A 239 17.34 -0.65 -3.42
C ASN A 239 18.82 -0.42 -3.12
N ILE A 240 19.36 -1.12 -2.11
CA ILE A 240 20.75 -0.98 -1.69
C ILE A 240 21.49 -2.31 -1.79
N LEU A 241 22.81 -2.23 -2.01
CA LEU A 241 23.68 -3.40 -1.97
C LEU A 241 23.93 -3.83 -0.54
N ILE A 242 23.62 -5.08 -0.21
CA ILE A 242 23.80 -5.68 1.13
C ILE A 242 24.83 -6.79 1.06
N GLY A 243 25.78 -6.77 1.98
CA GLY A 243 26.72 -7.88 2.22
C GLY A 243 26.36 -8.63 3.50
N PHE A 244 26.22 -9.95 3.42
CA PHE A 244 25.94 -10.81 4.56
C PHE A 244 27.25 -11.43 5.07
N MET A 245 27.77 -10.91 6.17
CA MET A 245 28.98 -11.39 6.80
C MET A 245 29.05 -10.95 8.26
N THR A 246 29.87 -11.61 9.06
CA THR A 246 30.22 -11.11 10.40
C THR A 246 31.23 -9.96 10.29
N TRP A 247 31.00 -8.88 11.05
CA TRP A 247 31.90 -7.71 11.04
C TRP A 247 32.27 -7.32 12.46
N GLU A 248 33.34 -7.90 13.00
CA GLU A 248 33.91 -7.57 14.29
C GLU A 248 32.90 -7.50 15.47
N GLY A 249 31.78 -8.21 15.36
CA GLY A 249 30.70 -8.20 16.35
C GLY A 249 29.77 -6.99 16.31
N TYR A 250 30.02 -5.97 15.49
CA TYR A 250 29.17 -4.77 15.40
C TYR A 250 27.83 -5.01 14.72
N ASN A 251 27.63 -6.14 14.09
CA ASN A 251 26.37 -6.60 13.49
C ASN A 251 25.79 -7.83 14.20
N TYR A 252 26.00 -7.93 15.52
CA TYR A 252 25.46 -9.03 16.33
C TYR A 252 23.94 -8.94 16.44
N GLU A 253 23.23 -10.07 16.29
CA GLU A 253 21.76 -10.18 16.24
C GLU A 253 21.16 -9.33 15.12
N ASP A 254 20.31 -8.36 15.46
CA ASP A 254 19.60 -7.49 14.51
C ASP A 254 20.34 -6.18 14.20
N ALA A 255 21.58 -6.03 14.70
CA ALA A 255 22.40 -4.88 14.41
C ALA A 255 22.87 -4.86 12.96
N VAL A 256 22.88 -3.68 12.34
CA VAL A 256 23.27 -3.47 10.96
C VAL A 256 24.30 -2.36 10.88
N LEU A 257 25.37 -2.57 10.10
CA LEU A 257 26.31 -1.52 9.72
C LEU A 257 25.86 -0.90 8.40
N ILE A 258 25.87 0.42 8.34
CA ILE A 258 25.57 1.17 7.14
C ILE A 258 26.80 1.97 6.67
N SER A 259 26.93 2.12 5.36
CA SER A 259 27.99 2.93 4.76
C SER A 259 27.73 4.41 5.01
N GLU A 260 28.78 5.19 5.30
CA GLU A 260 28.73 6.65 5.39
C GLU A 260 28.22 7.29 4.08
N GLN A 261 28.43 6.65 2.96
CA GLN A 261 27.92 7.10 1.66
C GLN A 261 26.41 7.27 1.66
N LEU A 262 25.66 6.39 2.34
CA LEU A 262 24.20 6.50 2.42
C LEU A 262 23.74 7.78 3.12
N VAL A 263 24.51 8.25 4.11
CA VAL A 263 24.24 9.50 4.82
C VAL A 263 24.65 10.70 3.93
N ARG A 264 25.81 10.64 3.32
CA ARG A 264 26.32 11.71 2.47
C ARG A 264 25.46 11.97 1.24
N ASP A 265 24.93 10.91 0.64
CA ASP A 265 24.13 10.97 -0.59
C ASP A 265 22.61 11.09 -0.29
N ASP A 266 22.21 11.38 0.96
CA ASP A 266 20.82 11.56 1.42
C ASP A 266 19.88 10.39 1.04
N VAL A 267 20.40 9.15 1.02
CA VAL A 267 19.65 7.99 0.51
C VAL A 267 18.41 7.69 1.34
N TYR A 268 18.52 7.77 2.68
CA TYR A 268 17.42 7.52 3.61
C TYR A 268 16.87 8.79 4.28
N THR A 269 17.14 9.95 3.72
CA THR A 269 16.68 11.23 4.28
C THR A 269 15.17 11.34 4.19
N SER A 270 14.55 11.72 5.30
CA SER A 270 13.12 11.97 5.44
C SER A 270 12.85 13.34 6.05
N LEU A 271 11.65 13.88 5.78
CA LEU A 271 11.18 15.13 6.35
C LEU A 271 10.17 14.84 7.45
N HIS A 272 10.39 15.43 8.62
CA HIS A 272 9.46 15.39 9.75
C HIS A 272 8.99 16.81 10.03
N ILE A 273 7.66 16.98 10.13
CA ILE A 273 7.03 18.28 10.37
C ILE A 273 6.42 18.24 11.76
N GLU A 274 6.93 19.10 12.64
CA GLU A 274 6.36 19.33 13.95
C GLU A 274 5.51 20.61 13.91
N GLU A 275 4.34 20.56 14.52
CA GLU A 275 3.43 21.68 14.63
C GLU A 275 3.27 22.04 16.10
N HIS A 276 3.65 23.26 16.41
CA HIS A 276 3.49 23.83 17.76
C HIS A 276 2.42 24.90 17.70
N GLU A 277 1.32 24.67 18.40
CA GLU A 277 0.22 25.63 18.51
C GLU A 277 0.16 26.20 19.90
N THR A 278 0.05 27.51 20.02
CA THR A 278 -0.14 28.19 21.28
C THR A 278 -1.21 29.27 21.11
N GLU A 279 -2.01 29.47 22.15
CA GLU A 279 -3.08 30.45 22.16
C GLU A 279 -2.93 31.35 23.38
N ALA A 280 -2.87 32.66 23.15
CA ALA A 280 -2.92 33.64 24.22
C ALA A 280 -4.39 33.87 24.66
N ARG A 281 -4.68 33.58 25.92
CA ARG A 281 -6.03 33.62 26.50
C ARG A 281 -6.18 34.75 27.51
N ASP A 282 -7.39 35.31 27.59
CA ASP A 282 -7.75 36.21 28.65
C ASP A 282 -8.05 35.44 29.95
N THR A 283 -7.19 35.55 30.94
CA THR A 283 -7.42 34.96 32.26
C THR A 283 -8.09 35.92 33.21
N LYS A 284 -9.14 35.49 33.92
CA LYS A 284 -9.91 36.32 34.83
C LYS A 284 -9.11 36.77 36.08
N GLN A 285 -8.04 36.07 36.44
CA GLN A 285 -7.25 36.31 37.63
C GLN A 285 -5.91 37.01 37.39
N LEU A 286 -5.27 36.74 36.23
CA LEU A 286 -3.92 37.23 35.90
C LEU A 286 -3.90 38.25 34.77
N GLY A 287 -5.04 38.52 34.12
CA GLY A 287 -5.13 39.38 32.95
C GLY A 287 -4.94 38.62 31.63
N ALA A 288 -4.82 39.37 30.54
CA ALA A 288 -4.59 38.80 29.21
C ALA A 288 -3.18 38.22 29.11
N GLU A 289 -3.08 37.03 28.59
CA GLU A 289 -1.80 36.43 28.18
C GLU A 289 -1.31 37.13 26.92
N GLU A 290 -0.02 37.29 26.79
CA GLU A 290 0.62 37.95 25.67
C GLU A 290 1.78 37.12 25.15
N ILE A 291 1.93 37.04 23.82
CA ILE A 291 3.07 36.41 23.18
C ILE A 291 4.23 37.42 23.18
N THR A 292 5.17 37.23 24.08
CA THR A 292 6.27 38.16 24.27
C THR A 292 7.58 37.44 24.56
N ARG A 293 8.70 38.10 24.27
CA ARG A 293 10.04 37.68 24.67
C ARG A 293 10.39 38.11 26.11
N ASP A 294 9.68 39.09 26.64
CA ASP A 294 9.88 39.59 28.00
C ASP A 294 9.22 38.68 29.02
N ILE A 295 9.91 37.60 29.38
CA ILE A 295 9.44 36.58 30.31
C ILE A 295 10.21 36.71 31.63
N PRO A 296 9.52 37.01 32.74
CA PRO A 296 10.18 37.15 34.06
C PRO A 296 10.77 35.82 34.50
N ASN A 297 11.93 35.90 35.16
CA ASN A 297 12.65 34.75 35.76
C ASN A 297 13.21 33.72 34.73
N VAL A 298 13.36 34.09 33.46
CA VAL A 298 14.02 33.28 32.46
C VAL A 298 15.31 33.96 32.03
N GLY A 299 16.42 33.23 31.97
CA GLY A 299 17.72 33.76 31.57
C GLY A 299 17.76 34.11 30.06
N GLU A 300 18.52 35.15 29.71
CA GLU A 300 18.68 35.59 28.30
C GLU A 300 19.17 34.46 27.37
N GLU A 301 19.93 33.51 27.85
CA GLU A 301 20.44 32.40 27.07
C GLU A 301 19.33 31.45 26.61
N ALA A 302 18.30 31.22 27.44
CA ALA A 302 17.12 30.45 27.09
C ALA A 302 16.20 31.20 26.09
N LEU A 303 16.25 32.54 26.10
CA LEU A 303 15.44 33.40 25.22
C LEU A 303 16.15 33.72 23.89
N LYS A 304 17.42 33.32 23.74
CA LYS A 304 18.28 33.65 22.59
C LYS A 304 17.67 33.23 21.25
N ASP A 305 17.06 32.05 21.22
CA ASP A 305 16.51 31.44 20.00
C ASP A 305 15.04 31.82 19.74
N LEU A 306 14.42 32.62 20.64
CA LEU A 306 13.06 33.11 20.44
C LEU A 306 13.06 34.37 19.55
N CYS A 307 12.40 34.25 18.39
CA CYS A 307 12.21 35.38 17.47
C CYS A 307 10.71 35.54 17.17
N LEU A 308 10.11 36.64 17.62
CA LEU A 308 8.68 36.92 17.45
C LEU A 308 8.23 37.02 15.97
N LEU A 309 9.18 37.25 15.06
CA LEU A 309 8.87 37.36 13.62
C LEU A 309 8.81 36.01 12.90
N TYR A 310 9.41 34.96 13.49
CA TYR A 310 9.52 33.64 12.85
C TYR A 310 8.91 32.49 13.69
N THR A 311 8.45 32.79 14.90
CA THR A 311 7.83 31.82 15.80
C THR A 311 6.32 31.89 15.81
N SER A 312 5.75 32.56 14.84
CA SER A 312 4.31 32.58 14.61
C SER A 312 3.89 31.50 13.64
#